data_ec2a3df609162e10e9598d65c153cb7c
#
_entry.id   ec2a3df609162e10e9598d65c153cb7c
#
_cell.length_a   1.000
_cell.length_b   1.000
_cell.length_c   1.000
_cell.angle_alpha   90.00
_cell.angle_beta   90.00
_cell.angle_gamma   90.00
#
_symmetry.space_group_name_H-M   'P 1'
#
loop_
_entity.id
_entity.type
_entity.pdbx_description
1 polymer ?
#
loop_
_entity_poly.entity_id
_entity_poly.type
_entity_poly.pdbx_seq_one_letter_code
_entity_poly.pdbx_strand_id
1 'polypeptide(L)'
;MAGRSFFDPQTKFFEDFELGDVMATRGRTVDTGDITNFAGLTGDHYQLHTDAAFMEAGRFGQRIAHGPLTFSLAVGLIGGSGFYGDAIAALVEITALKATKPVFAGDTLHVVAEVTGHEATGDKYGTLAVAYSVRNQSGDEVMTFLQTMLAKRRK
;
A
#
# COMPACT_ATOMS: atom_id res chain seq x y z
N MET A 1 20.04 34.20 10.06
CA MET A 1 18.70 33.79 9.57
C MET A 1 18.64 32.27 9.59
N ALA A 2 17.72 31.67 10.34
CA ALA A 2 17.51 30.22 10.30
C ALA A 2 16.91 29.86 8.93
N GLY A 3 17.55 28.92 8.22
CA GLY A 3 17.03 28.39 6.96
C GLY A 3 15.68 27.70 7.17
N ARG A 4 14.88 27.61 6.12
CA ARG A 4 13.63 26.83 6.16
C ARG A 4 13.98 25.35 6.26
N SER A 5 13.38 24.63 7.22
CA SER A 5 13.40 23.17 7.24
C SER A 5 12.25 22.65 6.38
N PHE A 6 12.56 21.78 5.41
CA PHE A 6 11.57 21.13 4.55
C PHE A 6 11.27 19.69 4.99
N PHE A 7 11.96 19.22 6.02
CA PHE A 7 11.78 17.90 6.61
C PHE A 7 11.48 18.07 8.10
N ASP A 8 10.23 18.39 8.38
CA ASP A 8 9.72 18.27 9.74
C ASP A 8 8.97 16.95 9.80
N PRO A 9 9.51 15.91 10.47
CA PRO A 9 8.77 14.67 10.66
C PRO A 9 7.51 15.00 11.45
N GLN A 10 6.37 14.89 10.79
CA GLN A 10 5.09 15.17 11.45
C GLN A 10 4.87 14.13 12.53
N THR A 11 5.00 14.54 13.77
CA THR A 11 4.58 13.73 14.91
C THR A 11 3.06 13.67 14.91
N LYS A 12 2.53 12.47 14.70
CA LYS A 12 1.10 12.19 14.76
C LYS A 12 0.79 11.17 15.85
N PHE A 13 -0.42 11.23 16.32
CA PHE A 13 -0.98 10.33 17.32
C PHE A 13 -2.32 9.79 16.84
N PHE A 14 -2.83 8.77 17.51
CA PHE A 14 -4.16 8.21 17.26
C PHE A 14 -5.25 9.28 17.16
N GLU A 15 -5.22 10.27 18.04
CA GLU A 15 -6.19 11.36 18.12
C GLU A 15 -6.13 12.35 16.94
N ASP A 16 -5.12 12.27 16.10
CA ASP A 16 -5.00 13.11 14.90
C ASP A 16 -5.68 12.53 13.67
N PHE A 17 -6.33 11.35 13.81
CA PHE A 17 -7.09 10.70 12.75
C PHE A 17 -8.57 10.68 13.10
N GLU A 18 -9.40 10.88 12.08
CA GLU A 18 -10.86 10.81 12.19
C GLU A 18 -11.42 9.79 11.20
N LEU A 19 -12.60 9.25 11.51
CA LEU A 19 -13.34 8.40 10.57
C LEU A 19 -13.66 9.19 9.30
N GLY A 20 -13.35 8.60 8.14
CA GLY A 20 -13.55 9.24 6.86
C GLY A 20 -12.36 10.08 6.38
N ASP A 21 -11.27 10.18 7.14
CA ASP A 21 -10.04 10.78 6.63
C ASP A 21 -9.52 10.01 5.41
N VAL A 22 -9.24 10.73 4.33
CA VAL A 22 -8.81 10.16 3.06
C VAL A 22 -7.45 10.71 2.66
N MET A 23 -6.58 9.82 2.18
CA MET A 23 -5.32 10.16 1.54
C MET A 23 -5.23 9.52 0.15
N ALA A 24 -4.92 10.31 -0.85
CA ALA A 24 -4.55 9.83 -2.18
C ALA A 24 -3.05 10.03 -2.40
N THR A 25 -2.35 8.97 -2.80
CA THR A 25 -0.90 9.02 -3.02
C THR A 25 -0.56 9.52 -4.42
N ARG A 26 0.72 9.88 -4.61
CA ARG A 26 1.30 9.98 -5.94
C ARG A 26 1.35 8.62 -6.61
N GLY A 27 1.47 8.61 -7.94
CA GLY A 27 1.65 7.38 -8.71
C GLY A 27 3.07 6.84 -8.64
N ARG A 28 3.19 5.51 -8.74
CA ARG A 28 4.45 4.78 -8.93
C ARG A 28 4.29 3.77 -10.06
N THR A 29 5.15 3.84 -11.07
CA THR A 29 5.16 2.86 -12.17
C THR A 29 5.81 1.56 -11.69
N VAL A 30 5.18 0.45 -12.02
CA VAL A 30 5.69 -0.91 -11.79
C VAL A 30 6.59 -1.28 -12.96
N ASP A 31 7.84 -1.62 -12.68
CA ASP A 31 8.80 -2.03 -13.69
C ASP A 31 8.98 -3.55 -13.72
N THR A 32 9.52 -4.06 -14.84
CA THR A 32 9.95 -5.46 -14.93
C THR A 32 10.96 -5.81 -13.83
N GLY A 33 11.82 -4.85 -13.46
CA GLY A 33 12.76 -5.00 -12.35
C GLY A 33 12.09 -5.23 -10.99
N ASP A 34 10.94 -4.59 -10.73
CA ASP A 34 10.17 -4.83 -9.50
C ASP A 34 9.71 -6.28 -9.41
N ILE A 35 9.17 -6.82 -10.52
CA ILE A 35 8.69 -8.20 -10.59
C ILE A 35 9.85 -9.19 -10.42
N THR A 36 10.96 -8.96 -11.09
CA THR A 36 12.16 -9.81 -11.02
C THR A 36 12.78 -9.79 -9.63
N ASN A 37 12.90 -8.61 -9.03
CA ASN A 37 13.45 -8.46 -7.68
C ASN A 37 12.55 -9.10 -6.63
N PHE A 38 11.23 -8.98 -6.78
CA PHE A 38 10.29 -9.61 -5.87
C PHE A 38 10.32 -11.14 -5.98
N ALA A 39 10.41 -11.69 -7.20
CA ALA A 39 10.61 -13.12 -7.41
C ALA A 39 11.90 -13.60 -6.73
N GLY A 40 13.00 -12.87 -6.88
CA GLY A 40 14.28 -13.19 -6.23
C GLY A 40 14.21 -13.10 -4.70
N LEU A 41 13.51 -12.11 -4.16
CA LEU A 41 13.35 -11.92 -2.70
C LEU A 41 12.53 -13.05 -2.06
N THR A 42 11.46 -13.46 -2.74
CA THR A 42 10.47 -14.41 -2.18
C THR A 42 10.71 -15.85 -2.56
N GLY A 43 11.46 -16.09 -3.66
CA GLY A 43 11.57 -17.39 -4.30
C GLY A 43 10.34 -17.77 -5.15
N ASP A 44 9.37 -16.87 -5.30
CA ASP A 44 8.19 -17.10 -6.14
C ASP A 44 8.50 -16.82 -7.61
N HIS A 45 9.09 -17.82 -8.25
CA HIS A 45 9.40 -17.83 -9.68
C HIS A 45 8.30 -18.49 -10.52
N TYR A 46 7.05 -18.42 -10.10
CA TYR A 46 5.96 -19.01 -10.86
C TYR A 46 5.86 -18.40 -12.26
N GLN A 47 5.49 -19.23 -13.24
CA GLN A 47 5.54 -18.86 -14.68
C GLN A 47 4.72 -17.61 -15.02
N LEU A 48 3.63 -17.33 -14.28
CA LEU A 48 2.84 -16.09 -14.46
C LEU A 48 3.68 -14.82 -14.36
N HIS A 49 4.78 -14.87 -13.60
CA HIS A 49 5.61 -13.72 -13.28
C HIS A 49 6.94 -13.72 -14.02
N THR A 50 7.43 -14.91 -14.42
CA THR A 50 8.83 -15.07 -14.86
C THR A 50 8.99 -15.58 -16.29
N ASP A 51 7.98 -16.25 -16.88
CA ASP A 51 8.05 -16.83 -18.22
C ASP A 51 7.21 -16.03 -19.22
N ALA A 52 7.88 -15.24 -20.05
CA ALA A 52 7.23 -14.40 -21.04
C ALA A 52 6.57 -15.22 -22.16
N ALA A 53 7.23 -16.30 -22.62
CA ALA A 53 6.70 -17.14 -23.70
C ALA A 53 5.44 -17.92 -23.25
N PHE A 54 5.46 -18.43 -22.01
CA PHE A 54 4.31 -19.07 -21.42
C PHE A 54 3.13 -18.09 -21.32
N MET A 55 3.37 -16.86 -20.92
CA MET A 55 2.33 -15.87 -20.70
C MET A 55 1.81 -15.23 -22.00
N GLU A 56 2.60 -15.21 -23.07
CA GLU A 56 2.16 -14.74 -24.39
C GLU A 56 1.00 -15.58 -24.91
N ALA A 57 1.05 -16.90 -24.70
CA ALA A 57 -0.03 -17.82 -25.06
C ALA A 57 -1.16 -17.87 -24.00
N GLY A 58 -0.98 -17.22 -22.87
CA GLY A 58 -1.90 -17.28 -21.74
C GLY A 58 -3.01 -16.20 -21.77
N ARG A 59 -3.89 -16.27 -20.76
CA ARG A 59 -5.08 -15.40 -20.63
C ARG A 59 -4.73 -13.90 -20.64
N PHE A 60 -3.58 -13.50 -20.13
CA PHE A 60 -3.20 -12.10 -19.96
C PHE A 60 -2.29 -11.56 -21.06
N GLY A 61 -1.74 -12.42 -21.92
CA GLY A 61 -0.87 -12.08 -23.04
C GLY A 61 0.53 -11.58 -22.66
N GLN A 62 0.81 -11.39 -21.38
CA GLN A 62 2.10 -10.97 -20.84
C GLN A 62 2.23 -11.32 -19.36
N ARG A 63 3.46 -11.26 -18.82
CA ARG A 63 3.71 -11.49 -17.40
C ARG A 63 2.98 -10.46 -16.54
N ILE A 64 2.46 -10.92 -15.39
CA ILE A 64 1.78 -10.07 -14.41
C ILE A 64 2.62 -9.92 -13.14
N ALA A 65 2.43 -8.83 -12.43
CA ALA A 65 3.01 -8.64 -11.11
C ALA A 65 2.40 -9.62 -10.09
N HIS A 66 3.20 -10.05 -9.12
CA HIS A 66 2.70 -10.83 -7.99
C HIS A 66 1.65 -10.02 -7.22
N GLY A 67 0.59 -10.65 -6.78
CA GLY A 67 -0.40 -10.02 -5.89
C GLY A 67 0.25 -9.44 -4.62
N PRO A 68 1.10 -10.20 -3.92
CA PRO A 68 1.86 -9.68 -2.78
C PRO A 68 2.80 -8.50 -3.12
N LEU A 69 3.38 -8.43 -4.33
CA LEU A 69 4.14 -7.25 -4.78
C LEU A 69 3.22 -6.02 -4.87
N THR A 70 2.07 -6.15 -5.52
CA THR A 70 1.09 -5.06 -5.65
C THR A 70 0.67 -4.55 -4.26
N PHE A 71 0.37 -5.45 -3.33
CA PHE A 71 0.08 -5.12 -1.93
C PHE A 71 1.24 -4.37 -1.27
N SER A 72 2.47 -4.87 -1.39
CA SER A 72 3.67 -4.26 -0.77
C SER A 72 3.94 -2.86 -1.32
N LEU A 73 3.76 -2.65 -2.64
CA LEU A 73 3.88 -1.34 -3.27
C LEU A 73 2.82 -0.36 -2.74
N ALA A 74 1.58 -0.82 -2.56
CA ALA A 74 0.51 0.00 -2.02
C ALA A 74 0.81 0.47 -0.59
N VAL A 75 1.25 -0.45 0.28
CA VAL A 75 1.66 -0.12 1.66
C VAL A 75 2.85 0.86 1.66
N GLY A 76 3.82 0.68 0.75
CA GLY A 76 4.95 1.58 0.60
C GLY A 76 4.54 2.99 0.14
N LEU A 77 3.60 3.10 -0.80
CA LEU A 77 3.08 4.38 -1.28
C LEU A 77 2.41 5.19 -0.16
N ILE A 78 1.56 4.55 0.64
CA ILE A 78 0.88 5.25 1.75
C ILE A 78 1.86 5.58 2.87
N GLY A 79 2.77 4.66 3.22
CA GLY A 79 3.80 4.89 4.23
C GLY A 79 4.71 6.07 3.87
N GLY A 80 5.11 6.17 2.60
CA GLY A 80 5.93 7.27 2.09
C GLY A 80 5.18 8.59 1.87
N SER A 81 3.84 8.61 1.98
CA SER A 81 3.03 9.83 1.78
C SER A 81 3.07 10.82 2.94
N GLY A 82 3.52 10.37 4.12
CA GLY A 82 3.42 11.13 5.37
C GLY A 82 2.03 11.07 6.04
N PHE A 83 1.08 10.33 5.48
CA PHE A 83 -0.28 10.22 6.04
C PHE A 83 -0.27 9.81 7.51
N TYR A 84 0.52 8.82 7.84
CA TYR A 84 0.60 8.33 9.22
C TYR A 84 1.56 9.12 10.12
N GLY A 85 2.44 9.94 9.54
CA GLY A 85 3.56 10.50 10.29
C GLY A 85 4.36 9.40 10.99
N ASP A 86 4.56 9.55 12.28
CA ASP A 86 5.21 8.54 13.14
C ASP A 86 4.22 7.83 14.11
N ALA A 87 2.90 7.94 13.85
CA ALA A 87 1.87 7.44 14.75
C ALA A 87 1.83 5.91 14.87
N ILE A 88 2.15 5.19 13.79
CA ILE A 88 1.95 3.74 13.74
C ILE A 88 3.01 3.01 14.56
N ALA A 89 2.55 2.19 15.51
CA ALA A 89 3.39 1.38 16.37
C ALA A 89 3.55 -0.06 15.85
N ALA A 90 2.48 -0.65 15.29
CA ALA A 90 2.49 -2.01 14.78
C ALA A 90 1.35 -2.28 13.80
N LEU A 91 1.59 -3.22 12.89
CA LEU A 91 0.53 -3.87 12.12
C LEU A 91 -0.15 -4.91 13.02
N VAL A 92 -1.48 -4.94 13.01
CA VAL A 92 -2.27 -5.94 13.74
C VAL A 92 -2.80 -6.99 12.78
N GLU A 93 -3.44 -6.55 11.69
CA GLU A 93 -4.15 -7.45 10.81
C GLU A 93 -4.26 -6.88 9.39
N ILE A 94 -4.34 -7.78 8.42
CA ILE A 94 -4.71 -7.50 7.04
C ILE A 94 -5.86 -8.42 6.66
N THR A 95 -6.99 -7.84 6.27
CA THR A 95 -8.18 -8.59 5.90
C THR A 95 -8.76 -8.15 4.56
N ALA A 96 -9.69 -8.94 4.03
CA ALA A 96 -10.45 -8.64 2.82
C ALA A 96 -9.58 -8.28 1.60
N LEU A 97 -8.34 -8.83 1.53
CA LEU A 97 -7.46 -8.60 0.39
C LEU A 97 -8.03 -9.28 -0.85
N LYS A 98 -8.28 -8.47 -1.89
CA LYS A 98 -8.80 -8.92 -3.18
C LYS A 98 -7.97 -8.32 -4.31
N ALA A 99 -7.38 -9.17 -5.14
CA ALA A 99 -6.82 -8.78 -6.43
C ALA A 99 -7.97 -8.79 -7.45
N THR A 100 -8.37 -7.64 -7.93
CA THR A 100 -9.54 -7.47 -8.81
C THR A 100 -9.16 -7.46 -10.28
N LYS A 101 -7.96 -6.96 -10.61
CA LYS A 101 -7.40 -6.94 -11.96
C LYS A 101 -5.91 -7.26 -11.93
N PRO A 102 -5.33 -7.82 -13.03
CA PRO A 102 -3.89 -8.00 -13.14
C PRO A 102 -3.17 -6.64 -13.16
N VAL A 103 -1.96 -6.62 -12.63
CA VAL A 103 -1.03 -5.49 -12.74
C VAL A 103 0.12 -5.91 -13.63
N PHE A 104 0.47 -5.06 -14.60
CA PHE A 104 1.52 -5.30 -15.56
C PHE A 104 2.72 -4.38 -15.34
N ALA A 105 3.89 -4.79 -15.83
CA ALA A 105 5.00 -3.86 -15.98
C ALA A 105 4.58 -2.72 -16.92
N GLY A 106 4.81 -1.48 -16.49
CA GLY A 106 4.34 -0.27 -17.16
C GLY A 106 3.09 0.35 -16.53
N ASP A 107 2.33 -0.38 -15.72
CA ASP A 107 1.22 0.20 -14.96
C ASP A 107 1.73 1.17 -13.90
N THR A 108 1.04 2.29 -13.75
CA THR A 108 1.31 3.27 -12.71
C THR A 108 0.24 3.20 -11.64
N LEU A 109 0.63 2.73 -10.46
CA LEU A 109 -0.27 2.54 -9.33
C LEU A 109 -0.29 3.78 -8.43
N HIS A 110 -1.47 4.12 -7.95
CA HIS A 110 -1.69 5.03 -6.83
C HIS A 110 -2.68 4.40 -5.85
N VAL A 111 -2.71 4.91 -4.63
CA VAL A 111 -3.53 4.38 -3.55
C VAL A 111 -4.45 5.46 -3.02
N VAL A 112 -5.71 5.11 -2.82
CA VAL A 112 -6.64 5.86 -1.99
C VAL A 112 -6.84 5.07 -0.70
N ALA A 113 -6.53 5.69 0.43
CA ALA A 113 -6.67 5.10 1.76
C ALA A 113 -7.69 5.91 2.56
N GLU A 114 -8.59 5.24 3.25
CA GLU A 114 -9.64 5.84 4.07
C GLU A 114 -9.65 5.23 5.47
N VAL A 115 -9.70 6.07 6.50
CA VAL A 115 -9.87 5.63 7.89
C VAL A 115 -11.31 5.17 8.08
N THR A 116 -11.50 3.86 8.26
CA THR A 116 -12.82 3.23 8.41
C THR A 116 -13.09 2.72 9.83
N GLY A 117 -12.07 2.69 10.69
CA GLY A 117 -12.18 2.31 12.08
C GLY A 117 -11.22 3.12 12.96
N HIS A 118 -11.71 3.57 14.11
CA HIS A 118 -10.98 4.40 15.06
C HIS A 118 -11.44 4.07 16.47
N GLU A 119 -10.69 3.22 17.18
CA GLU A 119 -11.09 2.70 18.49
C GLU A 119 -9.95 2.82 19.50
N ALA A 120 -10.23 3.42 20.66
CA ALA A 120 -9.28 3.50 21.75
C ALA A 120 -9.20 2.13 22.47
N THR A 121 -8.03 1.49 22.44
CA THR A 121 -7.83 0.15 23.02
C THR A 121 -7.10 0.16 24.36
N GLY A 122 -6.75 1.34 24.87
CA GLY A 122 -6.05 1.52 26.15
C GLY A 122 -5.43 2.91 26.24
N ASP A 123 -4.66 3.13 27.32
CA ASP A 123 -4.05 4.45 27.56
C ASP A 123 -2.90 4.79 26.60
N LYS A 124 -2.21 3.78 26.08
CA LYS A 124 -1.01 3.97 25.25
C LYS A 124 -1.29 3.89 23.75
N TYR A 125 -2.31 3.15 23.34
CA TYR A 125 -2.59 2.84 21.94
C TYR A 125 -4.07 2.93 21.63
N GLY A 126 -4.38 3.24 20.38
CA GLY A 126 -5.65 3.03 19.75
C GLY A 126 -5.51 2.20 18.50
N THR A 127 -6.59 1.64 18.01
CA THR A 127 -6.64 0.83 16.79
C THR A 127 -7.20 1.67 15.66
N LEU A 128 -6.44 1.76 14.56
CA LEU A 128 -6.88 2.35 13.30
C LEU A 128 -7.12 1.25 12.28
N ALA A 129 -8.33 1.21 11.71
CA ALA A 129 -8.61 0.42 10.53
C ALA A 129 -8.66 1.33 9.30
N VAL A 130 -7.92 0.97 8.26
CA VAL A 130 -7.79 1.77 7.03
C VAL A 130 -8.10 0.88 5.83
N ALA A 131 -9.07 1.30 5.03
CA ALA A 131 -9.40 0.65 3.77
C ALA A 131 -8.54 1.22 2.65
N TYR A 132 -8.02 0.35 1.80
CA TYR A 132 -7.16 0.69 0.68
C TYR A 132 -7.83 0.31 -0.64
N SER A 133 -7.82 1.24 -1.59
CA SER A 133 -8.13 1.03 -2.99
C SER A 133 -6.88 1.35 -3.81
N VAL A 134 -6.30 0.32 -4.43
CA VAL A 134 -5.14 0.46 -5.32
C VAL A 134 -5.64 0.59 -6.74
N ARG A 135 -5.24 1.64 -7.43
CA ARG A 135 -5.72 1.96 -8.78
C ARG A 135 -4.56 2.13 -9.75
N ASN A 136 -4.80 1.76 -11.01
CA ASN A 136 -3.86 2.00 -12.09
C ASN A 136 -4.07 3.38 -12.75
N GLN A 137 -3.28 3.70 -13.77
CA GLN A 137 -3.32 4.96 -14.52
C GLN A 137 -4.65 5.22 -15.25
N SER A 138 -5.44 4.18 -15.49
CA SER A 138 -6.76 4.28 -16.12
C SER A 138 -7.90 4.50 -15.11
N GLY A 139 -7.57 4.53 -13.80
CA GLY A 139 -8.52 4.62 -12.71
C GLY A 139 -9.15 3.29 -12.31
N ASP A 140 -8.74 2.19 -12.94
CA ASP A 140 -9.21 0.85 -12.58
C ASP A 140 -8.71 0.44 -11.20
N GLU A 141 -9.60 -0.06 -10.36
CA GLU A 141 -9.25 -0.68 -9.09
C GLU A 141 -8.65 -2.06 -9.34
N VAL A 142 -7.38 -2.22 -9.02
CA VAL A 142 -6.62 -3.46 -9.24
C VAL A 142 -6.51 -4.32 -7.98
N MET A 143 -6.64 -3.69 -6.80
CA MET A 143 -6.61 -4.39 -5.52
C MET A 143 -7.31 -3.59 -4.44
N THR A 144 -7.97 -4.27 -3.52
CA THR A 144 -8.48 -3.70 -2.26
C THR A 144 -8.04 -4.54 -1.07
N PHE A 145 -7.91 -3.91 0.09
CA PHE A 145 -7.69 -4.58 1.37
C PHE A 145 -8.01 -3.66 2.53
N LEU A 146 -8.18 -4.25 3.71
CA LEU A 146 -8.30 -3.55 4.98
C LEU A 146 -7.06 -3.84 5.83
N GLN A 147 -6.47 -2.80 6.40
CA GLN A 147 -5.33 -2.92 7.30
C GLN A 147 -5.69 -2.33 8.66
N THR A 148 -5.50 -3.11 9.71
CA THR A 148 -5.68 -2.67 11.10
C THR A 148 -4.32 -2.49 11.75
N MET A 149 -4.10 -1.35 12.39
CA MET A 149 -2.83 -0.96 12.97
C MET A 149 -3.02 -0.39 14.38
N LEU A 150 -2.02 -0.57 15.24
CA LEU A 150 -1.90 0.18 16.48
C LEU A 150 -1.26 1.54 16.22
N ALA A 151 -1.90 2.59 16.70
CA ALA A 151 -1.37 3.95 16.70
C ALA A 151 -1.12 4.43 18.13
N LYS A 152 -0.02 5.15 18.32
CA LYS A 152 0.34 5.75 19.62
C LYS A 152 -0.69 6.79 20.02
N ARG A 153 -1.08 6.81 21.29
CA ARG A 153 -1.93 7.84 21.86
C ARG A 153 -1.12 8.97 22.50
N ARG A 154 -1.69 10.18 22.52
CA ARG A 154 -1.16 11.29 23.32
C ARG A 154 -1.20 10.92 24.80
N LYS A 155 -0.15 11.31 25.50
CA LYS A 155 -0.09 11.21 26.97
C LYS A 155 -0.84 12.37 27.61
#